data_5e05e6b0ec535fb0bc375cf5c6b608bd
#
_entry.id   5e05e6b0ec535fb0bc375cf5c6b608bd
#
_cell.length_a   1.000
_cell.length_b   1.000
_cell.length_c   1.000
_cell.angle_alpha   90.00
_cell.angle_beta   90.00
_cell.angle_gamma   90.00
#
_symmetry.space_group_name_H-M   'P 1'
#
loop_
_entity.id
_entity.type
_entity.pdbx_description
1 polymer ?
#
loop_
_entity_poly.entity_id
_entity_poly.type
_entity_poly.pdbx_seq_one_letter_code
_entity_poly.pdbx_strand_id
1 'polypeptide(L)'
;MNAPARQHRRALPEAPARRGWCPGLARPMPTGDGLLARVHPPLGMLTRDQARAVAEGARRFGNGHVDLTARANLQIRGVADTTREPLARMLETAGLGDARADGGPQRLTLTNPLSGRDPAEGIDVPALARAIEAAGLAVPGLPAKTLVVVEGRPDVALPDADCFVAALGGDTVVIAAETAAGRRDLASCTERDAPALVAALLAAFARTGRRRMRDVPNEELTALADTLRALHPAWNRPAAAHRRGGVGRDSRPFAPAAGLGTVSGHHVLAIDAPFGRCTADSLDRVVQAADAVGADTIRLSPTRGFVLLAAPGTDAAPELTALADAFIVAPDDPRRGIDACTGAPGCASGSTPTLADAARLAGAVRASATLPLAAHVSGCAKGCARPGPADLTLVGRDGLYGAVIGGAPGDEPAFHLSIEAVLERLGRAKTVGLAAAFAPDTDLTMSGRTRRPA
;
A
#
# COMPACT_ATOMS: atom_id res chain seq x y z
N MET A 1 -35.96 30.76 -4.30
CA MET A 1 -34.54 30.59 -4.66
C MET A 1 -33.75 30.46 -3.36
N ASN A 2 -33.50 29.22 -2.90
CA ASN A 2 -32.74 28.95 -1.68
C ASN A 2 -31.25 28.85 -2.03
N ALA A 3 -30.44 29.71 -1.45
CA ALA A 3 -29.00 29.67 -1.57
C ALA A 3 -28.46 28.37 -0.93
N PRO A 4 -27.48 27.68 -1.53
CA PRO A 4 -26.91 26.49 -0.93
C PRO A 4 -26.18 26.84 0.37
N ALA A 5 -26.45 26.05 1.42
CA ALA A 5 -25.83 26.20 2.73
C ALA A 5 -24.30 26.15 2.59
N ARG A 6 -23.61 27.17 3.04
CA ARG A 6 -22.14 27.22 3.16
C ARG A 6 -21.71 26.11 4.12
N GLN A 7 -21.11 25.04 3.59
CA GLN A 7 -20.43 24.06 4.42
C GLN A 7 -19.29 24.77 5.17
N HIS A 8 -19.34 24.75 6.50
CA HIS A 8 -18.29 25.30 7.35
C HIS A 8 -16.98 24.55 7.06
N ARG A 9 -16.08 25.17 6.34
CA ARG A 9 -14.70 24.70 6.16
C ARG A 9 -14.02 24.60 7.52
N ARG A 10 -13.73 23.39 7.98
CA ARG A 10 -12.81 23.20 9.11
C ARG A 10 -11.44 23.70 8.67
N ALA A 11 -10.90 24.69 9.38
CA ALA A 11 -9.53 25.14 9.18
C ALA A 11 -8.59 23.91 9.25
N LEU A 12 -7.80 23.69 8.20
CA LEU A 12 -6.79 22.64 8.21
C LEU A 12 -5.74 22.98 9.27
N PRO A 13 -5.32 22.04 10.13
CA PRO A 13 -4.16 22.25 10.99
C PRO A 13 -2.95 22.57 10.11
N GLU A 14 -2.15 23.55 10.47
CA GLU A 14 -0.94 24.01 9.76
C GLU A 14 0.11 22.90 9.53
N ALA A 15 0.06 21.83 10.27
CA ALA A 15 0.80 20.59 9.99
C ALA A 15 -0.14 19.39 10.12
N PRO A 16 -0.07 18.41 9.19
CA PRO A 16 -0.88 17.21 9.29
C PRO A 16 -0.48 16.43 10.53
N ALA A 17 -1.31 16.48 11.58
CA ALA A 17 -1.09 15.73 12.82
C ALA A 17 -0.94 14.23 12.49
N ARG A 18 0.30 13.71 12.58
CA ARG A 18 0.57 12.29 12.44
C ARG A 18 0.08 11.60 13.70
N ARG A 19 -0.91 10.74 13.57
CA ARG A 19 -1.41 9.94 14.68
C ARG A 19 -0.36 8.90 15.05
N GLY A 20 0.03 8.79 16.31
CA GLY A 20 1.09 7.91 16.80
C GLY A 20 0.64 6.45 17.01
N TRP A 21 -0.46 5.98 16.41
CA TRP A 21 -1.06 4.66 16.63
C TRP A 21 -1.56 4.04 15.32
N CYS A 22 -1.64 2.68 15.30
CA CYS A 22 -2.18 1.91 14.19
C CYS A 22 -3.72 1.83 14.34
N PRO A 23 -4.51 2.25 13.33
CA PRO A 23 -5.93 2.01 13.35
C PRO A 23 -6.24 0.51 13.39
N GLY A 24 -7.27 0.12 14.13
CA GLY A 24 -7.79 -1.24 14.23
C GLY A 24 -9.30 -1.23 14.31
N LEU A 25 -9.89 -2.28 14.84
CA LEU A 25 -11.32 -2.42 15.09
C LEU A 25 -11.72 -1.72 16.39
N ALA A 26 -10.95 -1.92 17.45
CA ALA A 26 -11.19 -1.30 18.76
C ALA A 26 -10.96 0.22 18.73
N ARG A 27 -10.02 0.69 17.91
CA ARG A 27 -9.67 2.10 17.77
C ARG A 27 -9.64 2.54 16.31
N PRO A 28 -10.80 2.65 15.64
CA PRO A 28 -10.88 3.11 14.25
C PRO A 28 -10.49 4.58 14.12
N MET A 29 -10.11 4.99 12.92
CA MET A 29 -9.61 6.33 12.62
C MET A 29 -10.73 7.23 12.08
N PRO A 30 -11.01 8.43 12.67
CA PRO A 30 -11.91 9.42 12.08
C PRO A 30 -11.42 9.86 10.68
N THR A 31 -12.35 9.91 9.74
CA THR A 31 -12.17 10.32 8.33
C THR A 31 -13.29 11.27 7.91
N GLY A 32 -13.34 11.69 6.64
CA GLY A 32 -14.38 12.59 6.15
C GLY A 32 -15.76 11.94 6.02
N ASP A 33 -15.79 10.64 5.82
CA ASP A 33 -16.99 9.82 5.62
C ASP A 33 -17.40 8.97 6.84
N GLY A 34 -16.85 9.26 8.02
CA GLY A 34 -17.09 8.52 9.25
C GLY A 34 -15.78 7.98 9.85
N LEU A 35 -15.84 6.79 10.44
CA LEU A 35 -14.66 6.10 10.94
C LEU A 35 -14.14 5.11 9.90
N LEU A 36 -12.80 4.92 9.90
CA LEU A 36 -12.11 3.90 9.14
C LEU A 36 -11.66 2.81 10.11
N ALA A 37 -12.24 1.61 9.99
CA ALA A 37 -11.83 0.42 10.72
C ALA A 37 -10.88 -0.42 9.86
N ARG A 38 -9.68 -0.72 10.37
CA ARG A 38 -8.71 -1.51 9.63
C ARG A 38 -8.71 -2.96 10.11
N VAL A 39 -8.76 -3.87 9.15
CA VAL A 39 -8.67 -5.32 9.35
C VAL A 39 -7.27 -5.76 8.93
N HIS A 40 -6.64 -6.57 9.77
CA HIS A 40 -5.26 -7.04 9.59
C HIS A 40 -5.23 -8.57 9.48
N PRO A 41 -5.57 -9.16 8.32
CA PRO A 41 -5.58 -10.61 8.18
C PRO A 41 -4.18 -11.19 8.40
N PRO A 42 -4.04 -12.30 9.13
CA PRO A 42 -2.75 -12.97 9.31
C PRO A 42 -2.09 -13.29 7.97
N LEU A 43 -0.82 -12.93 7.81
CA LEU A 43 -0.05 -13.05 6.54
C LEU A 43 -0.70 -12.38 5.32
N GLY A 44 -1.70 -11.51 5.51
CA GLY A 44 -2.49 -10.96 4.40
C GLY A 44 -3.41 -11.99 3.74
N MET A 45 -3.82 -13.04 4.44
CA MET A 45 -4.66 -14.12 3.91
C MET A 45 -6.01 -14.14 4.63
N LEU A 46 -7.07 -14.40 3.87
CA LEU A 46 -8.44 -14.59 4.35
C LEU A 46 -8.95 -15.96 3.93
N THR A 47 -9.68 -16.61 4.80
CA THR A 47 -10.61 -17.67 4.37
C THR A 47 -11.76 -17.01 3.60
N ARG A 48 -12.51 -17.81 2.84
CA ARG A 48 -13.72 -17.33 2.14
C ARG A 48 -14.74 -16.74 3.13
N ASP A 49 -14.93 -17.40 4.28
CA ASP A 49 -15.86 -16.92 5.31
C ASP A 49 -15.40 -15.60 5.97
N GLN A 50 -14.10 -15.44 6.17
CA GLN A 50 -13.53 -14.18 6.63
C GLN A 50 -13.75 -13.05 5.61
N ALA A 51 -13.57 -13.32 4.33
CA ALA A 51 -13.83 -12.33 3.29
C ALA A 51 -15.32 -11.96 3.20
N ARG A 52 -16.22 -12.95 3.32
CA ARG A 52 -17.69 -12.70 3.44
C ARG A 52 -17.99 -11.84 4.65
N ALA A 53 -17.39 -12.11 5.82
CA ALA A 53 -17.57 -11.31 7.02
C ALA A 53 -17.11 -9.86 6.84
N VAL A 54 -16.00 -9.63 6.12
CA VAL A 54 -15.54 -8.26 5.78
C VAL A 54 -16.52 -7.57 4.85
N ALA A 55 -17.01 -8.24 3.79
CA ALA A 55 -17.99 -7.68 2.85
C ALA A 55 -19.29 -7.32 3.58
N GLU A 56 -19.83 -8.24 4.39
CA GLU A 56 -21.04 -8.01 5.18
C GLU A 56 -20.84 -6.89 6.22
N GLY A 57 -19.68 -6.85 6.89
CA GLY A 57 -19.31 -5.78 7.81
C GLY A 57 -19.28 -4.41 7.14
N ALA A 58 -18.72 -4.33 5.94
CA ALA A 58 -18.71 -3.08 5.17
C ALA A 58 -20.12 -2.63 4.76
N ARG A 59 -21.00 -3.58 4.39
CA ARG A 59 -22.37 -3.32 3.97
C ARG A 59 -23.25 -2.87 5.12
N ARG A 60 -23.19 -3.56 6.26
CA ARG A 60 -24.10 -3.32 7.40
C ARG A 60 -23.68 -2.20 8.32
N PHE A 61 -22.37 -2.05 8.52
CA PHE A 61 -21.80 -1.19 9.56
C PHE A 61 -20.94 -0.07 9.02
N GLY A 62 -20.62 -0.09 7.72
CA GLY A 62 -19.88 0.94 7.00
C GLY A 62 -20.73 1.59 5.90
N ASN A 63 -20.05 2.16 4.92
CA ASN A 63 -20.66 2.75 3.72
C ASN A 63 -20.56 1.85 2.47
N GLY A 64 -20.27 0.55 2.63
CA GLY A 64 -20.16 -0.42 1.56
C GLY A 64 -18.83 -0.41 0.82
N HIS A 65 -17.85 0.44 1.20
CA HIS A 65 -16.54 0.49 0.58
C HIS A 65 -15.46 -0.16 1.44
N VAL A 66 -14.55 -0.86 0.77
CA VAL A 66 -13.37 -1.49 1.35
C VAL A 66 -12.13 -0.98 0.61
N ASP A 67 -11.20 -0.35 1.32
CA ASP A 67 -9.90 0.05 0.77
C ASP A 67 -8.86 -1.04 1.03
N LEU A 68 -8.08 -1.39 -0.01
CA LEU A 68 -6.93 -2.27 0.07
C LEU A 68 -5.65 -1.43 0.21
N THR A 69 -4.74 -1.88 1.07
CA THR A 69 -3.52 -1.12 1.33
C THR A 69 -2.29 -1.79 0.72
N ALA A 70 -1.25 -1.01 0.43
CA ALA A 70 0.06 -1.54 0.00
C ALA A 70 0.77 -2.42 1.04
N ARG A 71 0.18 -2.55 2.25
CA ARG A 71 0.62 -3.51 3.27
C ARG A 71 -0.29 -4.72 3.36
N ALA A 72 -1.06 -5.01 2.32
CA ALA A 72 -2.00 -6.14 2.26
C ALA A 72 -2.95 -6.20 3.48
N ASN A 73 -3.55 -5.05 3.85
CA ASN A 73 -4.62 -4.94 4.86
C ASN A 73 -5.89 -4.40 4.20
N LEU A 74 -7.04 -4.60 4.86
CA LEU A 74 -8.32 -4.05 4.44
C LEU A 74 -8.75 -2.90 5.35
N GLN A 75 -9.55 -1.98 4.82
CA GLN A 75 -10.08 -0.84 5.58
C GLN A 75 -11.56 -0.68 5.26
N ILE A 76 -12.42 -0.93 6.22
CA ILE A 76 -13.87 -0.70 6.11
C ILE A 76 -14.11 0.79 6.37
N ARG A 77 -14.82 1.43 5.46
CA ARG A 77 -15.06 2.86 5.49
C ARG A 77 -16.46 3.23 5.94
N GLY A 78 -16.62 4.48 6.40
CA GLY A 78 -17.93 5.03 6.75
C GLY A 78 -18.58 4.41 7.99
N VAL A 79 -17.79 3.82 8.88
CA VAL A 79 -18.28 3.25 10.14
C VAL A 79 -18.72 4.38 11.05
N ALA A 80 -19.91 4.26 11.66
CA ALA A 80 -20.41 5.21 12.64
C ALA A 80 -20.00 4.82 14.06
N ASP A 81 -20.00 5.76 14.99
CA ASP A 81 -19.73 5.46 16.40
C ASP A 81 -20.67 4.39 16.96
N THR A 82 -21.95 4.39 16.54
CA THR A 82 -22.96 3.41 16.94
C THR A 82 -22.78 2.04 16.30
N THR A 83 -22.11 1.93 15.14
CA THR A 83 -21.89 0.66 14.43
C THR A 83 -20.50 0.08 14.66
N ARG A 84 -19.60 0.80 15.33
CA ARG A 84 -18.24 0.39 15.60
C ARG A 84 -18.13 -0.92 16.38
N GLU A 85 -18.82 -1.01 17.52
CA GLU A 85 -18.76 -2.21 18.35
C GLU A 85 -19.42 -3.45 17.71
N PRO A 86 -20.62 -3.36 17.08
CA PRO A 86 -21.17 -4.47 16.32
C PRO A 86 -20.23 -4.99 15.22
N LEU A 87 -19.55 -4.08 14.49
CA LEU A 87 -18.56 -4.46 13.49
C LEU A 87 -17.38 -5.21 14.12
N ALA A 88 -16.81 -4.66 15.21
CA ALA A 88 -15.67 -5.28 15.89
C ALA A 88 -16.02 -6.70 16.36
N ARG A 89 -17.15 -6.89 17.06
CA ARG A 89 -17.60 -8.23 17.51
C ARG A 89 -17.80 -9.22 16.36
N MET A 90 -18.37 -8.77 15.25
CA MET A 90 -18.58 -9.63 14.07
C MET A 90 -17.24 -10.11 13.50
N LEU A 91 -16.28 -9.22 13.35
CA LEU A 91 -14.98 -9.55 12.80
C LEU A 91 -14.10 -10.36 13.78
N GLU A 92 -14.19 -10.09 15.08
CA GLU A 92 -13.57 -10.92 16.12
C GLU A 92 -14.10 -12.36 16.09
N THR A 93 -15.41 -12.54 15.95
CA THR A 93 -16.01 -13.88 15.80
C THR A 93 -15.51 -14.60 14.55
N ALA A 94 -15.19 -13.86 13.48
CA ALA A 94 -14.58 -14.39 12.27
C ALA A 94 -13.05 -14.62 12.40
N GLY A 95 -12.44 -14.36 13.58
CA GLY A 95 -11.00 -14.50 13.82
C GLY A 95 -10.16 -13.37 13.21
N LEU A 96 -10.76 -12.19 13.02
CA LEU A 96 -10.11 -10.99 12.46
C LEU A 96 -9.98 -9.86 13.48
N GLY A 97 -10.00 -10.18 14.79
CA GLY A 97 -9.85 -9.22 15.88
C GLY A 97 -8.48 -8.55 15.90
N ASP A 98 -8.39 -7.46 16.69
CA ASP A 98 -7.14 -6.75 16.90
C ASP A 98 -6.16 -7.58 17.74
N ALA A 99 -4.90 -7.67 17.33
CA ALA A 99 -3.86 -8.42 18.03
C ALA A 99 -3.30 -7.66 19.26
N ARG A 100 -3.45 -6.31 19.31
CA ARG A 100 -2.85 -5.44 20.34
C ARG A 100 -3.79 -4.28 20.69
N ALA A 101 -3.73 -3.85 21.95
CA ALA A 101 -4.47 -2.69 22.46
C ALA A 101 -3.58 -1.44 22.68
N ASP A 102 -2.24 -1.56 22.62
CA ASP A 102 -1.27 -0.50 22.95
C ASP A 102 -1.05 0.53 21.81
N GLY A 103 -1.71 0.35 20.65
CA GLY A 103 -1.56 1.21 19.49
C GLY A 103 -0.36 0.88 18.61
N GLY A 104 0.41 -0.16 18.91
CA GLY A 104 1.47 -0.72 18.09
C GLY A 104 0.93 -1.36 16.79
N PRO A 105 1.80 -2.01 16.00
CA PRO A 105 1.39 -2.66 14.76
C PRO A 105 0.44 -3.83 15.06
N GLN A 106 -0.71 -3.88 14.41
CA GLN A 106 -1.68 -4.99 14.53
C GLN A 106 -1.24 -6.22 13.74
N ARG A 107 -0.46 -6.02 12.69
CA ARG A 107 0.27 -7.03 11.94
C ARG A 107 1.66 -6.48 11.63
N LEU A 108 2.66 -7.33 11.80
CA LEU A 108 4.06 -6.97 11.69
C LEU A 108 4.69 -7.42 10.37
N THR A 109 4.31 -8.61 9.86
CA THR A 109 4.96 -9.22 8.72
C THR A 109 4.25 -8.95 7.40
N LEU A 110 5.02 -8.88 6.31
CA LEU A 110 4.54 -8.85 4.94
C LEU A 110 5.32 -9.90 4.13
N THR A 111 4.58 -10.76 3.45
CA THR A 111 5.11 -11.81 2.58
C THR A 111 4.62 -11.61 1.15
N ASN A 112 5.32 -12.23 0.20
CA ASN A 112 4.82 -12.37 -1.17
C ASN A 112 3.46 -13.09 -1.16
N PRO A 113 2.46 -12.66 -1.93
CA PRO A 113 1.18 -13.37 -2.00
C PRO A 113 1.28 -14.83 -2.46
N LEU A 114 2.35 -15.22 -3.14
CA LEU A 114 2.59 -16.60 -3.56
C LEU A 114 3.40 -17.41 -2.54
N SER A 115 3.76 -16.83 -1.40
CA SER A 115 4.56 -17.52 -0.37
C SER A 115 3.95 -18.85 0.07
N GLY A 116 4.81 -19.86 0.18
CA GLY A 116 4.46 -21.25 0.46
C GLY A 116 3.89 -22.00 -0.74
N ARG A 117 3.91 -21.40 -1.94
CA ARG A 117 3.45 -22.03 -3.19
C ARG A 117 4.49 -21.93 -4.32
N ASP A 118 5.46 -21.03 -4.20
CA ASP A 118 6.55 -20.89 -5.17
C ASP A 118 7.65 -21.93 -4.85
N PRO A 119 7.92 -22.92 -5.73
CA PRO A 119 8.93 -23.96 -5.50
C PRO A 119 10.38 -23.39 -5.50
N ALA A 120 10.56 -22.16 -5.90
CA ALA A 120 11.85 -21.49 -5.87
C ALA A 120 12.15 -20.78 -4.53
N GLU A 121 11.23 -20.85 -3.56
CA GLU A 121 11.51 -20.42 -2.19
C GLU A 121 12.50 -21.38 -1.53
N GLY A 122 13.55 -20.83 -0.93
CA GLY A 122 14.58 -21.60 -0.21
C GLY A 122 14.25 -21.89 1.24
N ILE A 123 13.12 -21.37 1.77
CA ILE A 123 12.68 -21.49 3.17
C ILE A 123 11.16 -21.60 3.24
N ASP A 124 10.63 -22.06 4.38
CA ASP A 124 9.17 -22.03 4.64
C ASP A 124 8.75 -20.61 5.08
N VAL A 125 8.51 -19.74 4.09
CA VAL A 125 8.13 -18.32 4.34
C VAL A 125 6.89 -18.20 5.23
N PRO A 126 5.77 -18.91 5.02
CA PRO A 126 4.61 -18.83 5.89
C PRO A 126 4.89 -19.21 7.34
N ALA A 127 5.66 -20.27 7.60
CA ALA A 127 6.00 -20.70 8.95
C ALA A 127 6.93 -19.69 9.63
N LEU A 128 7.98 -19.25 8.94
CA LEU A 128 8.92 -18.26 9.44
C LEU A 128 8.23 -16.91 9.73
N ALA A 129 7.38 -16.44 8.82
CA ALA A 129 6.66 -15.19 9.00
C ALA A 129 5.70 -15.23 10.20
N ARG A 130 4.99 -16.37 10.44
CA ARG A 130 4.16 -16.53 11.65
C ARG A 130 4.99 -16.52 12.93
N ALA A 131 6.16 -17.16 12.93
CA ALA A 131 7.04 -17.20 14.09
C ALA A 131 7.61 -15.80 14.39
N ILE A 132 8.02 -15.04 13.36
CA ILE A 132 8.47 -13.65 13.49
C ILE A 132 7.33 -12.75 13.95
N GLU A 133 6.12 -12.92 13.42
CA GLU A 133 4.92 -12.18 13.83
C GLU A 133 4.65 -12.38 15.31
N ALA A 134 4.60 -13.63 15.79
CA ALA A 134 4.33 -13.97 17.19
C ALA A 134 5.40 -13.38 18.12
N ALA A 135 6.68 -13.56 17.81
CA ALA A 135 7.79 -13.04 18.61
C ALA A 135 7.85 -11.50 18.60
N GLY A 136 7.62 -10.89 17.44
CA GLY A 136 7.70 -9.45 17.27
C GLY A 136 6.51 -8.69 17.85
N LEU A 137 5.29 -9.21 17.76
CA LEU A 137 4.11 -8.59 18.36
C LEU A 137 4.16 -8.62 19.91
N ALA A 138 4.94 -9.51 20.51
CA ALA A 138 5.20 -9.52 21.95
C ALA A 138 6.12 -8.37 22.41
N VAL A 139 6.84 -7.70 21.50
CA VAL A 139 7.73 -6.58 21.83
C VAL A 139 6.91 -5.34 22.18
N PRO A 140 7.04 -4.76 23.38
CA PRO A 140 6.31 -3.57 23.77
C PRO A 140 6.86 -2.30 23.10
N GLY A 141 6.01 -1.30 22.92
CA GLY A 141 6.42 0.03 22.47
C GLY A 141 6.85 0.11 21.00
N LEU A 142 6.55 -0.88 20.19
CA LEU A 142 6.83 -0.83 18.76
C LEU A 142 6.08 0.33 18.08
N PRO A 143 6.76 1.12 17.23
CA PRO A 143 6.09 2.14 16.44
C PRO A 143 4.98 1.54 15.57
N ALA A 144 3.84 2.23 15.47
CA ALA A 144 2.61 1.76 14.80
C ALA A 144 2.79 1.30 13.34
N LYS A 145 3.85 1.75 12.68
CA LYS A 145 4.13 1.43 11.27
C LYS A 145 5.31 0.47 11.09
N THR A 146 5.82 -0.14 12.15
CA THR A 146 6.88 -1.15 12.04
C THR A 146 6.43 -2.26 11.09
N LEU A 147 7.31 -2.67 10.19
CA LEU A 147 7.05 -3.70 9.19
C LEU A 147 8.29 -4.55 8.98
N VAL A 148 8.11 -5.86 8.94
CA VAL A 148 9.12 -6.86 8.59
C VAL A 148 8.70 -7.55 7.30
N VAL A 149 9.52 -7.50 6.26
CA VAL A 149 9.31 -8.27 5.04
C VAL A 149 10.02 -9.62 5.17
N VAL A 150 9.32 -10.71 4.89
CA VAL A 150 9.89 -12.06 4.85
C VAL A 150 9.77 -12.58 3.43
N GLU A 151 10.91 -12.96 2.81
CA GLU A 151 10.99 -13.38 1.41
C GLU A 151 11.87 -14.63 1.26
N GLY A 152 11.33 -15.63 0.57
CA GLY A 152 12.00 -16.90 0.31
C GLY A 152 12.92 -16.91 -0.89
N ARG A 153 12.92 -15.86 -1.71
CA ARG A 153 13.67 -15.76 -2.96
C ARG A 153 14.72 -14.65 -2.92
N PRO A 154 15.91 -14.89 -3.48
CA PRO A 154 16.96 -13.88 -3.53
C PRO A 154 16.76 -12.83 -4.65
N ASP A 155 15.99 -13.12 -5.69
CA ASP A 155 15.86 -12.34 -6.92
C ASP A 155 14.63 -11.40 -6.94
N VAL A 156 13.98 -11.18 -5.80
CA VAL A 156 12.78 -10.36 -5.68
C VAL A 156 13.09 -8.93 -5.20
N ALA A 157 12.48 -7.95 -5.85
CA ALA A 157 12.50 -6.55 -5.41
C ALA A 157 11.63 -6.37 -4.17
N LEU A 158 12.23 -6.17 -3.00
CA LEU A 158 11.50 -6.06 -1.75
C LEU A 158 10.83 -4.69 -1.60
N PRO A 159 9.59 -4.63 -1.09
CA PRO A 159 8.91 -3.37 -0.78
C PRO A 159 9.55 -2.66 0.40
N ASP A 160 9.19 -1.39 0.59
CA ASP A 160 9.64 -0.56 1.70
C ASP A 160 9.21 -1.12 3.07
N ALA A 161 10.16 -1.37 3.96
CA ALA A 161 9.94 -1.92 5.29
C ALA A 161 10.94 -1.35 6.32
N ASP A 162 10.87 -1.78 7.58
CA ASP A 162 11.85 -1.43 8.60
C ASP A 162 12.92 -2.53 8.75
N CYS A 163 12.49 -3.79 8.62
CA CYS A 163 13.35 -4.96 8.72
C CYS A 163 13.04 -5.93 7.58
N PHE A 164 14.04 -6.67 7.16
CA PHE A 164 13.92 -7.69 6.12
C PHE A 164 14.53 -9.00 6.60
N VAL A 165 13.85 -10.10 6.32
CA VAL A 165 14.37 -11.46 6.49
C VAL A 165 14.26 -12.15 5.14
N ALA A 166 15.37 -12.52 4.54
CA ALA A 166 15.38 -13.10 3.21
C ALA A 166 16.29 -14.33 3.14
N ALA A 167 15.86 -15.34 2.37
CA ALA A 167 16.64 -16.56 2.15
C ALA A 167 17.99 -16.25 1.52
N LEU A 168 19.03 -16.94 2.00
CA LEU A 168 20.37 -16.96 1.40
C LEU A 168 20.70 -18.28 0.70
N GLY A 169 20.04 -19.35 1.11
CA GLY A 169 20.25 -20.73 0.61
C GLY A 169 20.34 -21.70 1.78
N GLY A 170 19.92 -22.95 1.57
CA GLY A 170 19.74 -23.91 2.65
C GLY A 170 18.73 -23.39 3.68
N ASP A 171 19.02 -23.54 4.96
CA ASP A 171 18.24 -23.04 6.08
C ASP A 171 18.66 -21.63 6.55
N THR A 172 19.54 -20.97 5.79
CA THR A 172 20.16 -19.70 6.19
C THR A 172 19.38 -18.50 5.65
N VAL A 173 19.16 -17.53 6.51
CA VAL A 173 18.53 -16.24 6.18
C VAL A 173 19.44 -15.07 6.53
N VAL A 174 19.26 -13.94 5.83
CA VAL A 174 19.84 -12.65 6.20
C VAL A 174 18.77 -11.80 6.92
N ILE A 175 19.17 -11.15 8.00
CA ILE A 175 18.42 -10.10 8.67
C ILE A 175 19.02 -8.76 8.26
N ALA A 176 18.20 -7.89 7.67
CA ALA A 176 18.61 -6.57 7.20
C ALA A 176 17.69 -5.48 7.75
N ALA A 177 18.19 -4.25 7.83
CA ALA A 177 17.42 -3.07 8.21
C ALA A 177 17.40 -2.04 7.07
N GLU A 178 16.32 -1.27 6.97
CA GLU A 178 16.27 -0.09 6.13
C GLU A 178 17.04 1.05 6.80
N THR A 179 17.86 1.75 6.04
CA THR A 179 18.63 2.92 6.49
C THR A 179 18.35 4.11 5.56
N ALA A 180 18.80 5.29 5.93
CA ALA A 180 18.71 6.47 5.07
C ALA A 180 19.47 6.28 3.73
N ALA A 181 20.49 5.39 3.72
CA ALA A 181 21.29 5.06 2.52
C ALA A 181 20.78 3.81 1.78
N GLY A 182 19.62 3.27 2.17
CA GLY A 182 19.06 2.03 1.65
C GLY A 182 19.25 0.84 2.59
N ARG A 183 18.94 -0.36 2.12
CA ARG A 183 18.96 -1.59 2.91
C ARG A 183 20.38 -2.00 3.29
N ARG A 184 20.57 -2.35 4.56
CA ARG A 184 21.82 -2.81 5.14
C ARG A 184 21.64 -4.17 5.81
N ASP A 185 22.45 -5.15 5.39
CA ASP A 185 22.51 -6.45 6.04
C ASP A 185 23.19 -6.33 7.41
N LEU A 186 22.54 -6.88 8.45
CA LEU A 186 23.01 -6.81 9.83
C LEU A 186 23.53 -8.16 10.35
N ALA A 187 22.84 -9.25 10.02
CA ALA A 187 23.17 -10.60 10.47
C ALA A 187 22.81 -11.66 9.44
N SER A 188 23.44 -12.82 9.54
CA SER A 188 22.94 -14.08 8.99
C SER A 188 22.74 -15.08 10.12
N CYS A 189 21.70 -15.92 10.01
CA CYS A 189 21.36 -16.93 11.00
C CYS A 189 20.58 -18.07 10.33
N THR A 190 20.26 -19.11 11.11
CA THR A 190 19.34 -20.15 10.63
C THR A 190 17.91 -19.62 10.65
N GLU A 191 17.04 -20.21 9.82
CA GLU A 191 15.59 -19.94 9.83
C GLU A 191 15.00 -20.12 11.24
N ARG A 192 15.46 -21.12 11.99
CA ARG A 192 15.04 -21.42 13.35
C ARG A 192 15.34 -20.29 14.34
N ASP A 193 16.48 -19.64 14.21
CA ASP A 193 16.93 -18.60 15.15
C ASP A 193 16.38 -17.21 14.79
N ALA A 194 16.00 -16.99 13.55
CA ALA A 194 15.56 -15.71 13.02
C ALA A 194 14.44 -15.03 13.82
N PRO A 195 13.38 -15.72 14.30
CA PRO A 195 12.31 -15.08 15.06
C PRO A 195 12.80 -14.40 16.33
N ALA A 196 13.65 -15.07 17.10
CA ALA A 196 14.22 -14.51 18.35
C ALA A 196 15.15 -13.32 18.07
N LEU A 197 15.97 -13.42 17.02
CA LEU A 197 16.90 -12.36 16.62
C LEU A 197 16.18 -11.13 16.07
N VAL A 198 15.13 -11.32 15.28
CA VAL A 198 14.27 -10.23 14.80
C VAL A 198 13.57 -9.55 15.98
N ALA A 199 13.02 -10.31 16.92
CA ALA A 199 12.40 -9.75 18.11
C ALA A 199 13.40 -8.92 18.95
N ALA A 200 14.64 -9.40 19.12
CA ALA A 200 15.70 -8.67 19.79
C ALA A 200 16.07 -7.36 19.07
N LEU A 201 16.16 -7.38 17.72
CA LEU A 201 16.37 -6.19 16.90
C LEU A 201 15.23 -5.19 17.06
N LEU A 202 13.99 -5.65 17.00
CA LEU A 202 12.81 -4.82 17.16
C LEU A 202 12.70 -4.22 18.57
N ALA A 203 13.05 -4.99 19.60
CA ALA A 203 13.12 -4.50 20.98
C ALA A 203 14.18 -3.41 21.14
N ALA A 204 15.35 -3.58 20.53
CA ALA A 204 16.38 -2.57 20.51
C ALA A 204 15.93 -1.32 19.73
N PHE A 205 15.29 -1.49 18.57
CA PHE A 205 14.71 -0.40 17.80
C PHE A 205 13.65 0.37 18.59
N ALA A 206 12.72 -0.31 19.27
CA ALA A 206 11.70 0.34 20.09
C ALA A 206 12.30 1.27 21.15
N ARG A 207 13.43 0.87 21.78
CA ARG A 207 14.15 1.68 22.77
C ARG A 207 14.76 2.97 22.21
N THR A 208 15.04 3.04 20.89
CA THR A 208 15.54 4.29 20.26
C THR A 208 14.50 5.41 20.24
N GLY A 209 13.22 5.10 20.43
CA GLY A 209 12.11 6.05 20.29
C GLY A 209 11.88 6.56 18.85
N ARG A 210 12.63 6.05 17.86
CA ARG A 210 12.48 6.42 16.44
C ARG A 210 11.23 5.80 15.85
N ARG A 211 10.64 6.46 14.85
CA ARG A 211 9.40 5.98 14.21
C ARG A 211 9.63 4.98 13.08
N ARG A 212 10.76 5.06 12.42
CA ARG A 212 11.16 4.16 11.33
C ARG A 212 12.61 3.74 11.54
N MET A 213 12.95 2.54 11.12
CA MET A 213 14.32 2.03 11.22
C MET A 213 15.30 2.92 10.42
N ARG A 214 14.86 3.46 9.29
CA ARG A 214 15.65 4.41 8.47
C ARG A 214 15.99 5.73 9.18
N ASP A 215 15.27 6.07 10.25
CA ASP A 215 15.53 7.27 11.07
C ASP A 215 16.63 7.02 12.11
N VAL A 216 17.10 5.77 12.26
CA VAL A 216 18.21 5.40 13.15
C VAL A 216 19.54 5.74 12.43
N PRO A 217 20.42 6.54 13.05
CA PRO A 217 21.74 6.84 12.47
C PRO A 217 22.57 5.57 12.26
N ASN A 218 23.39 5.55 11.19
CA ASN A 218 24.17 4.37 10.85
C ASN A 218 25.14 3.92 11.95
N GLU A 219 25.70 4.85 12.72
CA GLU A 219 26.59 4.57 13.87
C GLU A 219 25.81 3.89 15.00
N GLU A 220 24.64 4.42 15.35
CA GLU A 220 23.73 3.85 16.33
C GLU A 220 23.28 2.43 15.94
N LEU A 221 22.90 2.25 14.64
CA LEU A 221 22.54 0.94 14.12
C LEU A 221 23.70 -0.06 14.15
N THR A 222 24.94 0.40 13.93
CA THR A 222 26.15 -0.43 14.04
C THR A 222 26.38 -0.88 15.49
N ALA A 223 26.33 0.06 16.44
CA ALA A 223 26.49 -0.25 17.86
C ALA A 223 25.40 -1.20 18.37
N LEU A 224 24.16 -1.04 17.88
CA LEU A 224 23.04 -1.92 18.17
C LEU A 224 23.33 -3.34 17.63
N ALA A 225 23.75 -3.47 16.37
CA ALA A 225 24.08 -4.77 15.77
C ALA A 225 25.26 -5.45 16.48
N ASP A 226 26.28 -4.72 16.91
CA ASP A 226 27.41 -5.25 17.68
C ASP A 226 26.99 -5.71 19.09
N THR A 227 26.09 -4.96 19.74
CA THR A 227 25.49 -5.36 21.03
C THR A 227 24.68 -6.65 20.88
N LEU A 228 23.86 -6.75 19.86
CA LEU A 228 23.04 -7.95 19.61
C LEU A 228 23.95 -9.15 19.30
N ARG A 229 25.04 -8.96 18.58
CA ARG A 229 26.03 -10.02 18.29
C ARG A 229 26.70 -10.54 19.56
N ALA A 230 27.01 -9.66 20.50
CA ALA A 230 27.59 -10.05 21.80
C ALA A 230 26.61 -10.85 22.68
N LEU A 231 25.31 -10.57 22.58
CA LEU A 231 24.27 -11.19 23.37
C LEU A 231 23.68 -12.47 22.75
N HIS A 232 23.75 -12.61 21.42
CA HIS A 232 23.12 -13.70 20.67
C HIS A 232 24.16 -14.44 19.82
N PRO A 233 24.65 -15.62 20.23
CA PRO A 233 25.66 -16.38 19.47
C PRO A 233 25.25 -16.71 18.03
N ALA A 234 23.94 -16.86 17.77
CA ALA A 234 23.40 -17.10 16.43
C ALA A 234 23.41 -15.85 15.51
N TRP A 235 23.75 -14.66 16.03
CA TRP A 235 23.89 -13.43 15.24
C TRP A 235 25.21 -13.38 14.53
N ASN A 236 25.34 -14.05 13.37
CA ASN A 236 26.56 -14.09 12.59
C ASN A 236 26.71 -12.86 11.69
N ARG A 237 27.95 -12.47 11.40
CA ARG A 237 28.18 -11.42 10.38
C ARG A 237 27.76 -11.94 9.01
N PRO A 238 27.01 -11.14 8.22
CA PRO A 238 26.70 -11.52 6.84
C PRO A 238 28.00 -11.70 6.05
N ALA A 239 28.06 -12.71 5.18
CA ALA A 239 29.18 -12.86 4.27
C ALA A 239 29.26 -11.64 3.33
N ALA A 240 30.48 -11.15 3.04
CA ALA A 240 30.69 -9.93 2.25
C ALA A 240 30.09 -9.98 0.83
N ALA A 241 29.81 -11.18 0.31
CA ALA A 241 29.24 -11.40 -1.01
C ALA A 241 27.74 -11.08 -1.15
N HIS A 242 27.02 -10.81 -0.06
CA HIS A 242 25.57 -10.61 -0.07
C HIS A 242 25.17 -9.13 -0.10
N ARG A 243 26.03 -8.23 -0.54
CA ARG A 243 25.59 -6.89 -0.93
C ARG A 243 24.62 -7.03 -2.11
N ARG A 244 23.37 -7.28 -1.80
CA ARG A 244 22.30 -7.17 -2.79
C ARG A 244 22.29 -5.71 -3.21
N GLY A 245 22.88 -5.45 -4.39
CA GLY A 245 22.81 -4.15 -5.04
C GLY A 245 21.36 -3.69 -5.07
N GLY A 246 21.15 -2.38 -5.11
CA GLY A 246 19.83 -1.79 -5.31
C GLY A 246 19.11 -2.52 -6.45
N VAL A 247 17.79 -2.46 -6.47
CA VAL A 247 16.88 -3.11 -7.43
C VAL A 247 17.52 -3.14 -8.82
N GLY A 248 18.14 -4.29 -9.17
CA GLY A 248 18.68 -4.51 -10.49
C GLY A 248 17.53 -4.49 -11.50
N ARG A 249 17.77 -4.07 -12.74
CA ARG A 249 16.77 -4.08 -13.81
C ARG A 249 16.10 -5.45 -14.02
N ASP A 250 16.72 -6.52 -13.52
CA ASP A 250 16.28 -7.91 -13.67
C ASP A 250 15.57 -8.48 -12.42
N SER A 251 15.31 -7.69 -11.36
CA SER A 251 14.64 -8.17 -10.18
C SER A 251 13.14 -8.43 -10.47
N ARG A 252 12.66 -9.59 -10.02
CA ARG A 252 11.22 -9.92 -10.11
C ARG A 252 10.40 -9.01 -9.18
N PRO A 253 9.16 -8.70 -9.56
CA PRO A 253 8.26 -7.96 -8.67
C PRO A 253 7.91 -8.80 -7.44
N PHE A 254 7.71 -8.12 -6.29
CA PHE A 254 7.33 -8.76 -5.02
C PHE A 254 5.95 -9.43 -5.05
N ALA A 255 5.07 -9.01 -5.94
CA ALA A 255 3.74 -9.59 -6.11
C ALA A 255 3.46 -9.83 -7.60
N PRO A 256 2.61 -10.83 -7.93
CA PRO A 256 2.23 -11.06 -9.31
C PRO A 256 1.51 -9.83 -9.89
N ALA A 257 1.74 -9.58 -11.17
CA ALA A 257 0.98 -8.57 -11.92
C ALA A 257 -0.47 -9.04 -12.11
N ALA A 258 -1.40 -8.09 -12.25
CA ALA A 258 -2.79 -8.42 -12.60
C ALA A 258 -2.84 -9.24 -13.90
N GLY A 259 -3.63 -10.30 -13.88
CA GLY A 259 -3.76 -11.24 -14.99
C GLY A 259 -3.77 -12.69 -14.53
N LEU A 260 -3.68 -13.59 -15.50
CA LEU A 260 -3.57 -15.02 -15.30
C LEU A 260 -2.09 -15.42 -15.40
N GLY A 261 -1.62 -16.10 -14.37
CA GLY A 261 -0.28 -16.70 -14.31
C GLY A 261 -0.34 -18.16 -13.90
N THR A 262 0.82 -18.78 -13.67
CA THR A 262 0.94 -20.15 -13.15
C THR A 262 2.05 -20.24 -12.12
N VAL A 263 1.85 -21.06 -11.09
CA VAL A 263 2.86 -21.46 -10.12
C VAL A 263 2.63 -22.92 -9.73
N SER A 264 3.65 -23.75 -9.83
CA SER A 264 3.57 -25.18 -9.45
C SER A 264 2.35 -25.93 -10.04
N GLY A 265 1.99 -25.66 -11.29
CA GLY A 265 0.85 -26.28 -11.95
C GLY A 265 -0.53 -25.73 -11.56
N HIS A 266 -0.58 -24.71 -10.72
CA HIS A 266 -1.81 -24.00 -10.37
C HIS A 266 -1.96 -22.74 -11.21
N HIS A 267 -3.17 -22.44 -11.69
CA HIS A 267 -3.47 -21.11 -12.20
C HIS A 267 -3.49 -20.08 -11.05
N VAL A 268 -2.89 -18.93 -11.29
CA VAL A 268 -2.85 -17.78 -10.38
C VAL A 268 -3.66 -16.65 -11.00
N LEU A 269 -4.79 -16.31 -10.37
CA LEU A 269 -5.54 -15.11 -10.71
C LEU A 269 -5.04 -13.98 -9.83
N ALA A 270 -4.40 -12.99 -10.42
CA ALA A 270 -4.04 -11.75 -9.76
C ALA A 270 -4.94 -10.63 -10.27
N ILE A 271 -5.60 -9.91 -9.38
CA ILE A 271 -6.48 -8.79 -9.71
C ILE A 271 -6.18 -7.61 -8.80
N ASP A 272 -6.19 -6.39 -9.34
CA ASP A 272 -6.00 -5.18 -8.56
C ASP A 272 -7.33 -4.41 -8.43
N ALA A 273 -7.61 -3.86 -7.26
CA ALA A 273 -8.75 -2.97 -7.07
C ALA A 273 -8.41 -1.59 -7.68
N PRO A 274 -9.25 -1.03 -8.54
CA PRO A 274 -9.00 0.29 -9.11
C PRO A 274 -8.74 1.33 -8.01
N PHE A 275 -7.56 1.94 -8.05
CA PHE A 275 -7.09 2.93 -7.06
C PHE A 275 -7.08 2.40 -5.60
N GLY A 276 -7.06 1.08 -5.44
CA GLY A 276 -7.04 0.41 -4.14
C GLY A 276 -8.39 0.37 -3.42
N ARG A 277 -9.51 0.51 -4.13
CA ARG A 277 -10.87 0.45 -3.54
C ARG A 277 -11.77 -0.52 -4.29
N CYS A 278 -12.54 -1.30 -3.54
CA CYS A 278 -13.66 -2.08 -4.06
C CYS A 278 -14.92 -1.86 -3.20
N THR A 279 -16.07 -2.33 -3.70
CA THR A 279 -17.31 -2.40 -2.92
C THR A 279 -17.42 -3.73 -2.20
N ALA A 280 -18.30 -3.82 -1.21
CA ALA A 280 -18.69 -5.07 -0.55
C ALA A 280 -19.14 -6.13 -1.57
N ASP A 281 -19.96 -5.71 -2.54
CA ASP A 281 -20.48 -6.61 -3.59
C ASP A 281 -19.36 -7.10 -4.53
N SER A 282 -18.38 -6.23 -4.84
CA SER A 282 -17.20 -6.65 -5.60
C SER A 282 -16.35 -7.65 -4.81
N LEU A 283 -16.22 -7.49 -3.48
CA LEU A 283 -15.54 -8.45 -2.63
C LEU A 283 -16.27 -9.81 -2.58
N ASP A 284 -17.61 -9.81 -2.53
CA ASP A 284 -18.39 -11.05 -2.63
C ASP A 284 -18.14 -11.78 -3.96
N ARG A 285 -17.95 -11.05 -5.06
CA ARG A 285 -17.57 -11.64 -6.37
C ARG A 285 -16.18 -12.28 -6.34
N VAL A 286 -15.22 -11.70 -5.61
CA VAL A 286 -13.91 -12.34 -5.38
C VAL A 286 -14.07 -13.64 -4.60
N VAL A 287 -14.98 -13.67 -3.61
CA VAL A 287 -15.29 -14.90 -2.87
C VAL A 287 -15.93 -15.96 -3.77
N GLN A 288 -16.87 -15.55 -4.63
CA GLN A 288 -17.50 -16.48 -5.60
C GLN A 288 -16.46 -17.05 -6.59
N ALA A 289 -15.56 -16.20 -7.09
CA ALA A 289 -14.47 -16.65 -7.93
C ALA A 289 -13.55 -17.62 -7.19
N ALA A 290 -13.22 -17.37 -5.91
CA ALA A 290 -12.43 -18.29 -5.09
C ALA A 290 -13.15 -19.64 -4.89
N ASP A 291 -14.47 -19.64 -4.68
CA ASP A 291 -15.27 -20.86 -4.62
C ASP A 291 -15.22 -21.62 -5.96
N ALA A 292 -15.42 -20.93 -7.09
CA ALA A 292 -15.48 -21.53 -8.43
C ALA A 292 -14.13 -22.16 -8.85
N VAL A 293 -13.00 -21.51 -8.54
CA VAL A 293 -11.68 -22.05 -8.87
C VAL A 293 -11.12 -22.98 -7.80
N GLY A 294 -11.85 -23.23 -6.71
CA GLY A 294 -11.40 -24.09 -5.60
C GLY A 294 -10.20 -23.51 -4.82
N ALA A 295 -10.06 -22.18 -4.77
CA ALA A 295 -9.01 -21.55 -3.98
C ALA A 295 -9.31 -21.71 -2.48
N ASP A 296 -8.32 -22.18 -1.71
CA ASP A 296 -8.42 -22.38 -0.27
C ASP A 296 -8.42 -21.06 0.52
N THR A 297 -7.74 -20.06 -0.01
CA THR A 297 -7.58 -18.74 0.60
C THR A 297 -7.63 -17.62 -0.44
N ILE A 298 -8.09 -16.45 0.01
CA ILE A 298 -8.01 -15.18 -0.72
C ILE A 298 -6.81 -14.42 -0.17
N ARG A 299 -5.79 -14.18 -0.99
CA ARG A 299 -4.55 -13.55 -0.58
C ARG A 299 -4.55 -12.08 -0.97
N LEU A 300 -4.28 -11.19 -0.04
CA LEU A 300 -4.15 -9.76 -0.30
C LEU A 300 -2.79 -9.46 -0.92
N SER A 301 -2.78 -8.59 -1.93
CA SER A 301 -1.57 -8.17 -2.61
C SER A 301 -1.13 -6.76 -2.19
N PRO A 302 0.18 -6.49 -2.05
CA PRO A 302 0.72 -5.13 -1.93
C PRO A 302 0.39 -4.22 -3.11
N THR A 303 0.00 -4.78 -4.26
CA THR A 303 -0.53 -4.03 -5.41
C THR A 303 -1.92 -3.44 -5.16
N ARG A 304 -2.48 -3.65 -3.95
CA ARG A 304 -3.85 -3.29 -3.54
C ARG A 304 -4.88 -4.12 -4.28
N GLY A 305 -4.66 -5.41 -4.32
CA GLY A 305 -5.49 -6.38 -5.02
C GLY A 305 -5.61 -7.69 -4.27
N PHE A 306 -6.06 -8.70 -4.99
CA PHE A 306 -6.25 -10.06 -4.51
C PHE A 306 -5.51 -11.06 -5.41
N VAL A 307 -5.09 -12.16 -4.82
CA VAL A 307 -4.50 -13.29 -5.52
C VAL A 307 -5.23 -14.57 -5.10
N LEU A 308 -5.73 -15.29 -6.07
CA LEU A 308 -6.36 -16.60 -5.90
C LEU A 308 -5.49 -17.67 -6.58
N LEU A 309 -5.26 -18.77 -5.90
CA LEU A 309 -4.60 -19.95 -6.49
C LEU A 309 -5.68 -21.00 -6.76
N ALA A 310 -5.92 -21.28 -8.03
CA ALA A 310 -6.91 -22.28 -8.44
C ALA A 310 -6.46 -23.69 -8.02
N ALA A 311 -7.42 -24.57 -7.81
CA ALA A 311 -7.13 -25.99 -7.62
C ALA A 311 -6.40 -26.56 -8.85
N PRO A 312 -5.56 -27.60 -8.70
CA PRO A 312 -4.85 -28.18 -9.84
C PRO A 312 -5.80 -28.60 -10.97
N GLY A 313 -5.45 -28.22 -12.19
CA GLY A 313 -6.23 -28.57 -13.38
C GLY A 313 -7.50 -27.74 -13.59
N THR A 314 -7.81 -26.77 -12.72
CA THR A 314 -8.96 -25.86 -12.90
C THR A 314 -8.60 -24.72 -13.83
N ASP A 315 -9.40 -24.50 -14.87
CA ASP A 315 -9.28 -23.29 -15.71
C ASP A 315 -9.85 -22.09 -14.96
N ALA A 316 -9.04 -21.07 -14.81
CA ALA A 316 -9.39 -19.85 -14.07
C ALA A 316 -9.64 -18.63 -14.99
N ALA A 317 -9.56 -18.78 -16.32
CA ALA A 317 -9.76 -17.71 -17.27
C ALA A 317 -11.21 -17.18 -17.28
N PRO A 318 -12.26 -18.01 -17.14
CA PRO A 318 -13.63 -17.51 -17.05
C PRO A 318 -13.83 -16.58 -15.85
N GLU A 319 -13.29 -16.94 -14.68
CA GLU A 319 -13.43 -16.16 -13.46
C GLU A 319 -12.66 -14.84 -13.52
N LEU A 320 -11.47 -14.84 -14.13
CA LEU A 320 -10.74 -13.61 -14.39
C LEU A 320 -11.55 -12.65 -15.27
N THR A 321 -12.17 -13.19 -16.33
CA THR A 321 -13.02 -12.41 -17.24
C THR A 321 -14.26 -11.86 -16.52
N ALA A 322 -14.90 -12.67 -15.68
CA ALA A 322 -16.05 -12.28 -14.89
C ALA A 322 -15.77 -11.14 -13.89
N LEU A 323 -14.52 -10.96 -13.48
CA LEU A 323 -14.09 -9.89 -12.54
C LEU A 323 -13.68 -8.59 -13.23
N ALA A 324 -13.59 -8.54 -14.57
CA ALA A 324 -12.96 -7.45 -15.33
C ALA A 324 -13.69 -6.10 -15.25
N ASP A 325 -15.00 -6.08 -14.98
CA ASP A 325 -15.79 -4.86 -14.81
C ASP A 325 -15.52 -4.16 -13.47
N ALA A 326 -15.23 -4.93 -12.40
CA ALA A 326 -14.98 -4.42 -11.06
C ALA A 326 -13.49 -4.25 -10.72
N PHE A 327 -12.62 -5.04 -11.36
CA PHE A 327 -11.20 -5.10 -11.05
C PHE A 327 -10.31 -4.85 -12.28
N ILE A 328 -9.06 -4.62 -12.05
CA ILE A 328 -8.00 -4.61 -13.06
C ILE A 328 -7.53 -6.05 -13.20
N VAL A 329 -7.67 -6.60 -14.40
CA VAL A 329 -7.38 -8.01 -14.71
C VAL A 329 -6.28 -8.17 -15.77
N ALA A 330 -5.68 -7.08 -16.23
CA ALA A 330 -4.64 -7.08 -17.25
C ALA A 330 -3.44 -6.22 -16.81
N PRO A 331 -2.21 -6.63 -17.15
CA PRO A 331 -1.01 -5.94 -16.68
C PRO A 331 -0.80 -4.56 -17.33
N ASP A 332 -1.39 -4.33 -18.50
CA ASP A 332 -1.32 -3.11 -19.31
C ASP A 332 -2.49 -2.15 -19.05
N ASP A 333 -3.40 -2.46 -18.12
CA ASP A 333 -4.49 -1.55 -17.77
C ASP A 333 -3.94 -0.21 -17.22
N PRO A 334 -4.30 0.94 -17.82
CA PRO A 334 -3.76 2.24 -17.44
C PRO A 334 -4.08 2.65 -16.01
N ARG A 335 -5.12 2.08 -15.37
CA ARG A 335 -5.45 2.32 -13.96
C ARG A 335 -4.34 1.87 -13.01
N ARG A 336 -3.48 0.92 -13.42
CA ARG A 336 -2.32 0.45 -12.63
C ARG A 336 -1.22 1.49 -12.49
N GLY A 337 -1.05 2.34 -13.49
CA GLY A 337 -0.09 3.45 -13.47
C GLY A 337 -0.53 4.65 -12.63
N ILE A 338 -1.79 4.65 -12.12
CA ILE A 338 -2.36 5.79 -11.43
C ILE A 338 -2.64 5.46 -9.96
N ASP A 339 -1.91 6.10 -9.05
CA ASP A 339 -2.20 6.08 -7.63
C ASP A 339 -3.23 7.17 -7.29
N ALA A 340 -4.24 6.85 -6.49
CA ALA A 340 -5.17 7.85 -5.97
C ALA A 340 -5.44 7.65 -4.47
N CYS A 341 -5.53 8.73 -3.71
CA CYS A 341 -6.02 8.66 -2.35
C CYS A 341 -7.55 8.79 -2.33
N THR A 342 -8.16 8.67 -1.15
CA THR A 342 -9.64 8.75 -1.03
C THR A 342 -10.21 10.09 -1.51
N GLY A 343 -9.53 11.22 -1.27
CA GLY A 343 -10.04 12.55 -1.64
C GLY A 343 -11.35 12.94 -0.94
N ALA A 344 -11.95 14.03 -1.42
CA ALA A 344 -13.27 14.45 -0.97
C ALA A 344 -14.38 13.57 -1.59
N PRO A 345 -15.52 13.37 -0.89
CA PRO A 345 -15.82 13.80 0.49
C PRO A 345 -15.25 12.84 1.56
N GLY A 346 -14.70 11.69 1.18
CA GLY A 346 -14.29 10.61 2.08
C GLY A 346 -13.07 10.94 2.95
N CYS A 347 -12.31 12.00 2.63
CA CYS A 347 -11.17 12.47 3.41
C CYS A 347 -11.39 13.92 3.85
N ALA A 348 -11.37 14.19 5.16
CA ALA A 348 -11.55 15.55 5.70
C ALA A 348 -10.44 16.55 5.27
N SER A 349 -9.29 16.05 4.84
CA SER A 349 -8.17 16.89 4.33
C SER A 349 -8.20 17.04 2.80
N GLY A 350 -9.06 16.30 2.09
CA GLY A 350 -9.16 16.36 0.63
C GLY A 350 -10.12 17.44 0.18
N SER A 351 -9.80 18.16 -0.90
CA SER A 351 -10.67 19.16 -1.51
C SER A 351 -11.22 18.76 -2.88
N THR A 352 -10.76 17.64 -3.43
CA THR A 352 -11.09 17.15 -4.78
C THR A 352 -11.55 15.69 -4.76
N PRO A 353 -12.42 15.25 -5.69
CA PRO A 353 -12.93 13.89 -5.79
C PRO A 353 -11.92 12.96 -6.51
N THR A 354 -10.78 12.73 -5.87
CA THR A 354 -9.59 12.09 -6.47
C THR A 354 -9.84 10.75 -7.15
N LEU A 355 -10.71 9.89 -6.60
CA LEU A 355 -10.98 8.57 -7.19
C LEU A 355 -11.74 8.68 -8.51
N ALA A 356 -12.74 9.57 -8.56
CA ALA A 356 -13.49 9.84 -9.80
C ALA A 356 -12.59 10.48 -10.86
N ASP A 357 -11.76 11.43 -10.44
CA ASP A 357 -10.84 12.13 -11.34
C ASP A 357 -9.70 11.22 -11.82
N ALA A 358 -9.21 10.30 -10.97
CA ALA A 358 -8.26 9.26 -11.38
C ALA A 358 -8.85 8.31 -12.44
N ALA A 359 -10.14 7.97 -12.32
CA ALA A 359 -10.83 7.16 -13.35
C ALA A 359 -10.92 7.91 -14.68
N ARG A 360 -11.22 9.21 -14.66
CA ARG A 360 -11.23 10.07 -15.86
C ARG A 360 -9.83 10.17 -16.47
N LEU A 361 -8.81 10.34 -15.64
CA LEU A 361 -7.41 10.37 -16.07
C LEU A 361 -7.01 9.04 -16.74
N ALA A 362 -7.38 7.90 -16.15
CA ALA A 362 -7.12 6.58 -16.73
C ALA A 362 -7.81 6.40 -18.10
N GLY A 363 -9.05 6.91 -18.25
CA GLY A 363 -9.76 6.94 -19.53
C GLY A 363 -9.02 7.74 -20.61
N ALA A 364 -8.48 8.90 -20.24
CA ALA A 364 -7.70 9.74 -21.15
C ALA A 364 -6.36 9.09 -21.52
N VAL A 365 -5.69 8.42 -20.59
CA VAL A 365 -4.45 7.65 -20.85
C VAL A 365 -4.75 6.47 -21.76
N ARG A 366 -5.83 5.71 -21.54
CA ARG A 366 -6.25 4.59 -22.40
C ARG A 366 -6.49 5.03 -23.84
N ALA A 367 -7.16 6.16 -24.03
CA ALA A 367 -7.38 6.74 -25.35
C ALA A 367 -6.08 7.20 -26.04
N SER A 368 -4.97 7.15 -25.32
CA SER A 368 -3.66 7.69 -25.67
C SER A 368 -2.62 6.60 -25.81
N ALA A 369 -2.85 5.57 -26.60
CA ALA A 369 -2.03 4.34 -26.76
C ALA A 369 -0.48 4.45 -26.66
N THR A 370 0.09 5.65 -26.44
CA THR A 370 1.52 5.96 -26.50
C THR A 370 2.16 6.50 -25.21
N LEU A 371 1.41 6.68 -24.13
CA LEU A 371 1.97 7.25 -22.89
C LEU A 371 1.87 6.26 -21.71
N PRO A 372 2.92 5.47 -21.43
CA PRO A 372 3.06 4.89 -20.10
C PRO A 372 3.20 6.06 -19.10
N LEU A 373 2.18 6.31 -18.31
CA LEU A 373 2.14 7.43 -17.36
C LEU A 373 2.06 6.88 -15.93
N ALA A 374 3.08 7.16 -15.12
CA ALA A 374 2.97 7.03 -13.69
C ALA A 374 2.36 8.33 -13.13
N ALA A 375 1.13 8.27 -12.63
CA ALA A 375 0.44 9.44 -12.10
C ALA A 375 0.01 9.26 -10.64
N HIS A 376 -0.09 10.37 -9.90
CA HIS A 376 -0.64 10.40 -8.57
C HIS A 376 -1.71 11.49 -8.46
N VAL A 377 -2.95 11.09 -8.11
CA VAL A 377 -4.06 12.01 -7.85
C VAL A 377 -4.27 12.09 -6.34
N SER A 378 -3.79 13.16 -5.72
CA SER A 378 -3.84 13.39 -4.28
C SER A 378 -4.81 14.49 -3.91
N GLY A 379 -5.65 14.26 -2.90
CA GLY A 379 -6.60 15.27 -2.40
C GLY A 379 -5.94 16.40 -1.57
N CYS A 380 -4.66 16.25 -1.21
CA CYS A 380 -3.87 17.25 -0.47
C CYS A 380 -2.36 16.90 -0.52
N ALA A 381 -1.51 17.80 -0.04
CA ALA A 381 -0.05 17.64 -0.02
C ALA A 381 0.49 16.46 0.81
N LYS A 382 -0.36 15.72 1.56
CA LYS A 382 0.06 14.52 2.32
C LYS A 382 0.54 13.37 1.45
N GLY A 383 0.04 13.23 0.23
CA GLY A 383 0.43 12.17 -0.69
C GLY A 383 0.20 10.74 -0.17
N CYS A 384 -0.95 10.48 0.46
CA CYS A 384 -1.18 9.22 1.21
C CYS A 384 -1.10 7.96 0.34
N ALA A 385 -1.44 8.04 -0.95
CA ALA A 385 -1.39 6.92 -1.87
C ALA A 385 0.04 6.69 -2.42
N ARG A 386 0.77 7.78 -2.69
CA ARG A 386 2.14 7.76 -3.19
C ARG A 386 2.91 8.98 -2.64
N PRO A 387 3.73 8.84 -1.60
CA PRO A 387 4.49 9.97 -1.05
C PRO A 387 5.69 10.39 -1.93
N GLY A 388 6.18 9.52 -2.80
CA GLY A 388 7.27 9.77 -3.72
C GLY A 388 6.84 10.42 -5.05
N PRO A 389 7.79 10.76 -5.93
CA PRO A 389 7.52 11.40 -7.21
C PRO A 389 6.77 10.50 -8.18
N ALA A 390 6.04 11.12 -9.10
CA ALA A 390 5.41 10.52 -10.28
C ALA A 390 5.65 11.41 -11.50
N ASP A 391 5.44 10.87 -12.71
CA ASP A 391 5.55 11.68 -13.94
C ASP A 391 4.58 12.87 -13.91
N LEU A 392 3.35 12.62 -13.38
CA LEU A 392 2.34 13.64 -13.14
C LEU A 392 1.77 13.47 -11.73
N THR A 393 1.97 14.46 -10.86
CA THR A 393 1.34 14.52 -9.54
C THR A 393 0.32 15.65 -9.52
N LEU A 394 -0.94 15.31 -9.22
CA LEU A 394 -2.05 16.24 -9.06
C LEU A 394 -2.35 16.39 -7.56
N VAL A 395 -2.25 17.61 -7.03
CA VAL A 395 -2.44 17.89 -5.61
C VAL A 395 -3.67 18.77 -5.41
N GLY A 396 -4.72 18.23 -4.82
CA GLY A 396 -5.99 18.94 -4.57
C GLY A 396 -5.84 20.09 -3.60
N ARG A 397 -6.28 21.28 -4.03
CA ARG A 397 -6.37 22.49 -3.23
C ARG A 397 -7.57 23.32 -3.69
N ASP A 398 -8.48 23.62 -2.78
CA ASP A 398 -9.65 24.49 -3.04
C ASP A 398 -10.51 24.06 -4.24
N GLY A 399 -10.63 22.77 -4.50
CA GLY A 399 -11.39 22.20 -5.62
C GLY A 399 -10.63 22.15 -6.94
N LEU A 400 -9.40 22.64 -6.98
CA LEU A 400 -8.49 22.58 -8.13
C LEU A 400 -7.33 21.62 -7.85
N TYR A 401 -6.55 21.31 -8.87
CA TYR A 401 -5.32 20.52 -8.78
C TYR A 401 -4.09 21.35 -9.07
N GLY A 402 -3.16 21.41 -8.13
CA GLY A 402 -1.79 21.80 -8.41
C GLY A 402 -1.09 20.70 -9.20
N ALA A 403 -0.62 21.02 -10.40
CA ALA A 403 0.08 20.06 -11.26
C ALA A 403 1.60 20.13 -11.03
N VAL A 404 2.20 18.99 -10.69
CA VAL A 404 3.64 18.81 -10.49
C VAL A 404 4.14 17.75 -11.46
N ILE A 405 5.11 18.09 -12.30
CA ILE A 405 5.70 17.19 -13.30
C ILE A 405 7.02 16.62 -12.75
N GLY A 406 7.15 15.29 -12.77
CA GLY A 406 8.34 14.58 -12.27
C GLY A 406 8.58 14.75 -10.77
N GLY A 407 7.55 15.13 -9.99
CA GLY A 407 7.69 15.52 -8.58
C GLY A 407 6.70 14.84 -7.63
N ALA A 408 6.85 15.13 -6.34
CA ALA A 408 6.10 14.59 -5.23
C ALA A 408 4.95 15.53 -4.78
N PRO A 409 3.96 15.04 -3.99
CA PRO A 409 2.83 15.86 -3.54
C PRO A 409 3.19 17.06 -2.66
N GLY A 410 4.40 17.07 -2.07
CA GLY A 410 4.90 18.17 -1.25
C GLY A 410 5.60 19.27 -2.03
N ASP A 411 5.85 19.06 -3.32
CA ASP A 411 6.53 20.03 -4.17
C ASP A 411 5.57 21.15 -4.58
N GLU A 412 6.12 22.35 -4.79
CA GLU A 412 5.33 23.52 -5.16
C GLU A 412 4.84 23.39 -6.62
N PRO A 413 3.52 23.43 -6.87
CA PRO A 413 2.99 23.37 -8.23
C PRO A 413 3.16 24.74 -8.93
N ALA A 414 3.45 24.71 -10.22
CA ALA A 414 3.57 25.92 -11.02
C ALA A 414 2.23 26.68 -11.16
N PHE A 415 1.11 25.98 -11.15
CA PHE A 415 -0.26 26.51 -11.28
C PHE A 415 -1.32 25.51 -10.80
N HIS A 416 -2.56 25.97 -10.68
CA HIS A 416 -3.71 25.16 -10.30
C HIS A 416 -4.71 25.09 -11.46
N LEU A 417 -5.23 23.89 -11.72
CA LEU A 417 -6.12 23.59 -12.86
C LEU A 417 -7.38 22.87 -12.38
N SER A 418 -8.48 23.05 -13.10
CA SER A 418 -9.60 22.10 -13.01
C SER A 418 -9.21 20.76 -13.59
N ILE A 419 -9.92 19.70 -13.25
CA ILE A 419 -9.65 18.38 -13.85
C ILE A 419 -9.86 18.40 -15.38
N GLU A 420 -10.82 19.19 -15.89
CA GLU A 420 -11.06 19.37 -17.32
C GLU A 420 -9.80 19.93 -18.03
N ALA A 421 -9.20 20.97 -17.46
CA ALA A 421 -7.97 21.56 -17.99
C ALA A 421 -6.77 20.61 -17.90
N VAL A 422 -6.71 19.77 -16.85
CA VAL A 422 -5.69 18.69 -16.74
C VAL A 422 -5.85 17.69 -17.88
N LEU A 423 -7.07 17.22 -18.14
CA LEU A 423 -7.36 16.25 -19.21
C LEU A 423 -7.07 16.82 -20.59
N GLU A 424 -7.40 18.09 -20.84
CA GLU A 424 -7.06 18.80 -22.07
C GLU A 424 -5.55 18.86 -22.28
N ARG A 425 -4.78 19.28 -21.25
CA ARG A 425 -3.32 19.33 -21.31
C ARG A 425 -2.71 17.95 -21.52
N LEU A 426 -3.26 16.91 -20.89
CA LEU A 426 -2.84 15.52 -21.12
C LEU A 426 -3.08 15.10 -22.58
N GLY A 427 -4.19 15.51 -23.20
CA GLY A 427 -4.43 15.32 -24.62
C GLY A 427 -3.35 15.93 -25.49
N ARG A 428 -2.90 17.16 -25.19
CA ARG A 428 -1.78 17.83 -25.89
C ARG A 428 -0.43 17.16 -25.65
N ALA A 429 -0.23 16.54 -24.46
CA ALA A 429 1.02 15.88 -24.11
C ALA A 429 1.41 14.75 -25.09
N LYS A 430 0.46 14.18 -25.83
CA LYS A 430 0.70 13.20 -26.90
C LYS A 430 1.61 13.74 -28.00
N THR A 431 1.49 15.01 -28.30
CA THR A 431 2.20 15.65 -29.41
C THR A 431 3.46 16.37 -28.96
N VAL A 432 3.39 17.05 -27.80
CA VAL A 432 4.48 17.93 -27.35
C VAL A 432 5.26 17.41 -26.14
N GLY A 433 4.85 16.27 -25.58
CA GLY A 433 5.40 15.71 -24.34
C GLY A 433 4.78 16.32 -23.07
N LEU A 434 4.90 15.59 -21.95
CA LEU A 434 4.23 15.95 -20.70
C LEU A 434 4.70 17.30 -20.14
N ALA A 435 6.00 17.54 -20.09
CA ALA A 435 6.57 18.79 -19.57
C ALA A 435 6.11 20.02 -20.36
N ALA A 436 6.11 19.95 -21.69
CA ALA A 436 5.68 21.06 -22.53
C ALA A 436 4.17 21.30 -22.44
N ALA A 437 3.36 20.24 -22.36
CA ALA A 437 1.91 20.35 -22.23
C ALA A 437 1.48 21.00 -20.90
N PHE A 438 2.29 20.82 -19.84
CA PHE A 438 2.07 21.39 -18.52
C PHE A 438 3.01 22.56 -18.20
N ALA A 439 3.61 23.19 -19.22
CA ALA A 439 4.30 24.47 -19.04
C ALA A 439 3.29 25.62 -18.80
N PRO A 440 3.67 26.69 -18.06
CA PRO A 440 2.85 27.89 -17.99
C PRO A 440 2.59 28.48 -19.38
N ASP A 441 1.35 28.92 -19.64
CA ASP A 441 1.03 29.57 -20.91
C ASP A 441 1.76 30.92 -20.96
N THR A 442 2.69 31.06 -21.91
CA THR A 442 3.54 32.23 -22.08
C THR A 442 2.78 33.48 -22.53
N ASP A 443 1.51 33.36 -22.94
CA ASP A 443 0.73 34.45 -23.53
C ASP A 443 0.00 35.37 -22.55
N LEU A 444 0.00 35.11 -21.23
CA LEU A 444 -0.75 35.93 -20.26
C LEU A 444 0.08 37.06 -19.59
N THR A 445 1.37 37.24 -19.89
CA THR A 445 2.22 38.24 -19.26
C THR A 445 2.42 39.55 -20.03
N MET A 446 1.81 39.72 -21.23
CA MET A 446 2.05 40.92 -22.07
C MET A 446 0.89 41.89 -22.21
N SER A 447 -0.23 41.77 -21.46
CA SER A 447 -1.36 42.69 -21.58
C SER A 447 -1.63 43.56 -20.34
N GLY A 448 -0.60 43.98 -19.61
CA GLY A 448 -0.72 44.73 -18.37
C GLY A 448 0.16 46.02 -18.28
N ARG A 449 0.73 46.50 -19.39
CA ARG A 449 1.39 47.84 -19.40
C ARG A 449 0.51 48.86 -20.10
N THR A 450 -0.48 49.39 -19.41
CA THR A 450 -1.10 50.67 -19.77
C THR A 450 -0.05 51.78 -19.64
N ARG A 451 0.33 52.35 -20.78
CA ARG A 451 1.08 53.63 -20.82
C ARG A 451 0.22 54.71 -20.15
N ARG A 452 0.76 55.37 -19.13
CA ARG A 452 0.26 56.67 -18.69
C ARG A 452 0.63 57.70 -19.78
N PRO A 453 -0.30 58.55 -20.24
CA PRO A 453 0.07 59.73 -21.04
C PRO A 453 0.71 60.79 -20.18
N ALA A 454 1.58 61.55 -20.83
CA ALA A 454 2.33 62.70 -20.30
C ALA A 454 1.43 63.87 -19.91
#